data_19d8aa39b658cdb3e50a33fa745a3c75
#
_entry.id   19d8aa39b658cdb3e50a33fa745a3c75
#
_cell.length_a   1.000
_cell.length_b   1.000
_cell.length_c   1.000
_cell.angle_alpha   90.00
_cell.angle_beta   90.00
_cell.angle_gamma   90.00
#
_symmetry.space_group_name_H-M   'P 1'
#
loop_
_entity.id
_entity.type
_entity.pdbx_description
1 polymer ?
#
loop_
_entity_poly.entity_id
_entity_poly.type
_entity_poly.pdbx_seq_one_letter_code
_entity_poly.pdbx_strand_id
1 'polypeptide(L)'
;MHEQAKRFTLFVKNILKEYFDSKYVLDVGSGDINGNNRFLFNNCIYQGNDVVSAPNVTVVSKTKDLSFPDNTFDTVISTECFEHDPEYNESFKQIYKMLKPGGLFCFTCASTNRHEHGTRRTSPYDSYGTKGGLEDMVDYYKNLTIKDINDVLDLNTLFSVWDSYYNSTSCDLYFVGIKKSADNKFTSLPQYNDNGVSSTSDQIK
;
A
#
# COMPACT_ATOMS: atom_id res chain seq x y z
N MET A 1 2.62 -10.84 4.94
CA MET A 1 1.97 -10.79 3.58
C MET A 1 1.47 -12.18 3.22
N HIS A 2 0.19 -12.36 2.97
CA HIS A 2 -0.39 -13.63 2.57
C HIS A 2 -0.34 -13.87 1.04
N GLU A 3 -0.68 -15.06 0.59
CA GLU A 3 -0.49 -15.49 -0.80
C GLU A 3 -1.31 -14.64 -1.82
N GLN A 4 -2.52 -14.21 -1.48
CA GLN A 4 -3.36 -13.38 -2.35
C GLN A 4 -2.75 -12.00 -2.59
N ALA A 5 -2.26 -11.33 -1.54
CA ALA A 5 -1.54 -10.06 -1.65
C ALA A 5 -0.26 -10.20 -2.49
N LYS A 6 0.49 -11.31 -2.31
CA LYS A 6 1.67 -11.63 -3.12
C LYS A 6 1.33 -11.80 -4.59
N ARG A 7 0.23 -12.50 -4.93
CA ARG A 7 -0.20 -12.69 -6.32
C ARG A 7 -0.55 -11.35 -6.97
N PHE A 8 -1.25 -10.46 -6.26
CA PHE A 8 -1.55 -9.13 -6.77
C PHE A 8 -0.27 -8.31 -7.02
N THR A 9 0.65 -8.25 -6.07
CA THR A 9 1.90 -7.49 -6.25
C THR A 9 2.77 -8.04 -7.38
N LEU A 10 2.80 -9.35 -7.58
CA LEU A 10 3.45 -9.99 -8.73
C LEU A 10 2.76 -9.64 -10.06
N PHE A 11 1.42 -9.59 -10.08
CA PHE A 11 0.68 -9.12 -11.27
C PHE A 11 1.08 -7.68 -11.60
N VAL A 12 1.06 -6.76 -10.61
CA VAL A 12 1.47 -5.35 -10.81
C VAL A 12 2.90 -5.28 -11.36
N LYS A 13 3.84 -6.04 -10.77
CA LYS A 13 5.21 -6.13 -11.29
C LYS A 13 5.26 -6.59 -12.74
N ASN A 14 4.45 -7.56 -13.12
CA ASN A 14 4.46 -8.11 -14.49
C ASN A 14 3.96 -7.12 -15.53
N ILE A 15 2.97 -6.30 -15.21
CA ILE A 15 2.39 -5.32 -16.15
C ILE A 15 3.12 -3.97 -16.14
N LEU A 16 3.87 -3.64 -15.07
CA LEU A 16 4.54 -2.36 -14.85
C LEU A 16 6.03 -2.56 -14.48
N LYS A 17 6.73 -3.40 -15.22
CA LYS A 17 8.12 -3.87 -14.92
C LYS A 17 9.10 -2.75 -14.65
N GLU A 18 8.97 -1.63 -15.36
CA GLU A 18 9.85 -0.48 -15.25
C GLU A 18 9.86 0.18 -13.86
N TYR A 19 8.83 -0.04 -13.03
CA TYR A 19 8.74 0.47 -11.66
C TYR A 19 9.43 -0.41 -10.62
N PHE A 20 9.92 -1.59 -11.03
CA PHE A 20 10.52 -2.60 -10.15
C PHE A 20 12.00 -2.87 -10.41
N ASP A 21 12.62 -2.11 -11.31
CA ASP A 21 14.04 -2.23 -11.61
C ASP A 21 14.70 -0.86 -11.65
N SER A 22 15.83 -0.72 -10.94
CA SER A 22 16.65 0.49 -10.91
C SER A 22 15.86 1.74 -10.46
N LYS A 23 15.05 1.62 -9.43
CA LYS A 23 14.16 2.65 -8.89
C LYS A 23 14.48 3.00 -7.44
N TYR A 24 14.01 4.18 -7.01
CA TYR A 24 13.95 4.55 -5.61
C TYR A 24 12.57 4.17 -5.07
N VAL A 25 12.55 3.26 -4.10
CA VAL A 25 11.35 2.59 -3.61
C VAL A 25 11.12 2.88 -2.13
N LEU A 26 9.88 3.18 -1.77
CA LEU A 26 9.40 3.17 -0.40
C LEU A 26 8.42 2.00 -0.20
N ASP A 27 8.69 1.15 0.78
CA ASP A 27 7.77 0.09 1.25
C ASP A 27 7.23 0.50 2.62
N VAL A 28 5.94 0.79 2.67
CA VAL A 28 5.22 1.27 3.87
C VAL A 28 4.64 0.10 4.63
N GLY A 29 4.88 0.03 5.94
CA GLY A 29 4.56 -1.15 6.75
C GLY A 29 5.44 -2.33 6.37
N SER A 30 6.74 -2.08 6.20
CA SER A 30 7.68 -3.04 5.61
C SER A 30 8.18 -4.10 6.58
N GLY A 31 7.83 -4.02 7.85
CA GLY A 31 8.28 -4.96 8.87
C GLY A 31 7.93 -6.40 8.51
N ASP A 32 8.93 -7.29 8.50
CA ASP A 32 8.76 -8.69 8.09
C ASP A 32 8.15 -9.53 9.21
N ILE A 33 6.82 -9.69 9.20
CA ILE A 33 6.11 -10.62 10.09
C ILE A 33 6.02 -12.00 9.43
N ASN A 34 5.58 -12.03 8.16
CA ASN A 34 5.32 -13.25 7.38
C ASN A 34 5.64 -13.05 5.88
N GLY A 35 6.71 -12.34 5.59
CA GLY A 35 7.15 -11.96 4.25
C GLY A 35 7.12 -10.46 4.01
N ASN A 36 7.86 -9.98 3.03
CA ASN A 36 8.02 -8.58 2.68
C ASN A 36 8.04 -8.39 1.16
N ASN A 37 8.03 -7.15 0.67
CA ASN A 37 7.97 -6.83 -0.76
C ASN A 37 9.35 -6.76 -1.45
N ARG A 38 10.45 -6.87 -0.72
CA ARG A 38 11.81 -6.69 -1.27
C ARG A 38 12.12 -7.60 -2.46
N PHE A 39 11.57 -8.82 -2.48
CA PHE A 39 11.78 -9.77 -3.58
C PHE A 39 11.24 -9.30 -4.94
N LEU A 40 10.37 -8.29 -4.96
CA LEU A 40 9.82 -7.72 -6.18
C LEU A 40 10.85 -6.84 -6.93
N PHE A 41 11.83 -6.28 -6.21
CA PHE A 41 12.67 -5.18 -6.69
C PHE A 41 14.08 -5.66 -7.05
N ASN A 42 14.58 -5.23 -8.23
CA ASN A 42 15.93 -5.48 -8.70
C ASN A 42 16.73 -4.16 -8.79
N ASN A 43 17.97 -4.15 -8.33
CA ASN A 43 18.87 -2.99 -8.42
C ASN A 43 18.28 -1.66 -7.89
N CYS A 44 17.30 -1.74 -6.98
CA CYS A 44 16.58 -0.59 -6.45
C CYS A 44 17.24 -0.04 -5.17
N ILE A 45 17.17 1.27 -4.97
CA ILE A 45 17.36 1.88 -3.66
C ILE A 45 16.05 1.72 -2.90
N TYR A 46 16.07 0.87 -1.88
CA TYR A 46 14.86 0.45 -1.16
C TYR A 46 14.87 0.96 0.27
N GLN A 47 13.83 1.74 0.61
CA GLN A 47 13.54 2.20 1.96
C GLN A 47 12.33 1.45 2.51
N GLY A 48 12.55 0.70 3.58
CA GLY A 48 11.49 0.05 4.33
C GLY A 48 11.08 0.91 5.53
N ASN A 49 9.82 1.33 5.59
CA ASN A 49 9.29 2.12 6.69
C ASN A 49 8.36 1.27 7.57
N ASP A 50 8.53 1.38 8.87
CA ASP A 50 7.55 0.88 9.85
C ASP A 50 7.63 1.72 11.14
N VAL A 51 6.68 1.55 12.05
CA VAL A 51 6.56 2.32 13.29
C VAL A 51 7.52 1.88 14.39
N VAL A 52 8.14 0.69 14.23
CA VAL A 52 9.18 0.18 15.13
C VAL A 52 10.30 -0.48 14.33
N SER A 53 11.46 -0.66 14.97
CA SER A 53 12.58 -1.39 14.38
C SER A 53 12.24 -2.88 14.24
N ALA A 54 12.39 -3.40 13.04
CA ALA A 54 12.09 -4.79 12.69
C ALA A 54 12.92 -5.24 11.47
N PRO A 55 12.98 -6.53 11.16
CA PRO A 55 13.56 -6.98 9.91
C PRO A 55 12.92 -6.27 8.71
N ASN A 56 13.73 -5.89 7.70
CA ASN A 56 13.35 -5.13 6.52
C ASN A 56 13.03 -3.63 6.74
N VAL A 57 13.04 -3.12 7.98
CA VAL A 57 12.82 -1.70 8.30
C VAL A 57 14.14 -0.95 8.27
N THR A 58 14.23 0.11 7.46
CA THR A 58 15.38 1.03 7.39
C THR A 58 15.04 2.41 7.96
N VAL A 59 13.76 2.77 8.03
CA VAL A 59 13.27 4.03 8.58
C VAL A 59 12.15 3.75 9.59
N VAL A 60 12.40 4.08 10.85
CA VAL A 60 11.41 3.96 11.94
C VAL A 60 10.69 5.28 12.09
N SER A 61 9.42 5.33 11.70
CA SER A 61 8.55 6.51 11.78
C SER A 61 7.10 6.11 11.47
N LYS A 62 6.12 6.84 11.98
CA LYS A 62 4.78 6.80 11.38
C LYS A 62 4.85 7.31 9.93
N THR A 63 4.08 6.73 9.04
CA THR A 63 4.13 7.07 7.61
C THR A 63 3.83 8.54 7.36
N LYS A 64 2.85 9.12 8.07
CA LYS A 64 2.51 10.54 8.00
C LYS A 64 3.66 11.50 8.37
N ASP A 65 4.60 11.03 9.19
CA ASP A 65 5.73 11.83 9.71
C ASP A 65 7.03 11.61 8.93
N LEU A 66 6.99 10.84 7.84
CA LEU A 66 8.15 10.66 6.97
C LEU A 66 8.61 11.99 6.37
N SER A 67 9.90 12.29 6.51
CA SER A 67 10.49 13.59 6.14
C SER A 67 11.29 13.57 4.84
N PHE A 68 11.01 12.63 3.94
CA PHE A 68 11.62 12.65 2.60
C PHE A 68 11.10 13.85 1.79
N PRO A 69 11.94 14.44 0.92
CA PRO A 69 11.51 15.52 0.03
C PRO A 69 10.33 15.11 -0.87
N ASP A 70 9.58 16.09 -1.34
CA ASP A 70 8.53 15.88 -2.33
C ASP A 70 9.10 15.23 -3.59
N ASN A 71 8.31 14.37 -4.24
CA ASN A 71 8.70 13.72 -5.49
C ASN A 71 10.02 12.93 -5.41
N THR A 72 10.22 12.22 -4.31
CA THR A 72 11.44 11.41 -4.05
C THR A 72 11.35 10.02 -4.67
N PHE A 73 10.22 9.33 -4.50
CA PHE A 73 10.11 7.91 -4.84
C PHE A 73 9.52 7.68 -6.22
N ASP A 74 10.11 6.75 -6.97
CA ASP A 74 9.57 6.26 -8.24
C ASP A 74 8.42 5.29 -7.99
N THR A 75 8.51 4.50 -6.91
CA THR A 75 7.50 3.51 -6.52
C THR A 75 7.27 3.57 -5.02
N VAL A 76 5.99 3.59 -4.63
CA VAL A 76 5.57 3.34 -3.25
C VAL A 76 4.71 2.09 -3.24
N ILE A 77 5.03 1.15 -2.36
CA ILE A 77 4.29 -0.10 -2.17
C ILE A 77 3.93 -0.26 -0.69
N SER A 78 2.81 -0.92 -0.42
CA SER A 78 2.41 -1.31 0.94
C SER A 78 1.58 -2.58 0.88
N THR A 79 1.75 -3.47 1.86
CA THR A 79 0.92 -4.68 1.95
C THR A 79 0.47 -4.92 3.38
N GLU A 80 -0.86 -4.97 3.59
CA GLU A 80 -1.49 -5.28 4.89
C GLU A 80 -0.98 -4.35 6.01
N CYS A 81 -1.11 -3.05 5.81
CA CYS A 81 -0.59 -2.03 6.73
C CYS A 81 -1.65 -1.00 7.13
N PHE A 82 -2.38 -0.44 6.17
CA PHE A 82 -3.23 0.75 6.41
C PHE A 82 -4.44 0.48 7.30
N GLU A 83 -4.91 -0.75 7.41
CA GLU A 83 -5.93 -1.17 8.37
C GLU A 83 -5.50 -1.00 9.83
N HIS A 84 -4.19 -0.94 10.08
CA HIS A 84 -3.58 -0.75 11.39
C HIS A 84 -3.11 0.69 11.64
N ASP A 85 -3.24 1.59 10.67
CA ASP A 85 -2.82 2.98 10.76
C ASP A 85 -4.00 3.89 11.13
N PRO A 86 -4.12 4.38 12.38
CA PRO A 86 -5.21 5.28 12.78
C PRO A 86 -5.19 6.62 12.04
N GLU A 87 -4.04 6.96 11.46
CA GLU A 87 -3.80 8.21 10.73
C GLU A 87 -3.61 7.97 9.23
N TYR A 88 -4.22 6.89 8.69
CA TYR A 88 -4.09 6.50 7.27
C TYR A 88 -4.40 7.66 6.31
N ASN A 89 -5.32 8.57 6.67
CA ASN A 89 -5.65 9.74 5.86
C ASN A 89 -4.42 10.63 5.61
N GLU A 90 -3.67 10.94 6.66
CA GLU A 90 -2.45 11.75 6.57
C GLU A 90 -1.31 10.97 5.93
N SER A 91 -1.23 9.66 6.19
CA SER A 91 -0.26 8.77 5.55
C SER A 91 -0.43 8.72 4.05
N PHE A 92 -1.66 8.61 3.52
CA PHE A 92 -1.92 8.66 2.07
C PHE A 92 -1.51 9.99 1.45
N LYS A 93 -1.82 11.12 2.10
CA LYS A 93 -1.40 12.45 1.63
C LYS A 93 0.13 12.57 1.59
N GLN A 94 0.81 12.11 2.63
CA GLN A 94 2.27 12.12 2.70
C GLN A 94 2.91 11.22 1.64
N ILE A 95 2.37 10.02 1.42
CA ILE A 95 2.80 9.11 0.34
C ILE A 95 2.65 9.81 -1.02
N TYR A 96 1.48 10.38 -1.30
CA TYR A 96 1.23 11.05 -2.56
C TYR A 96 2.20 12.23 -2.80
N LYS A 97 2.52 12.99 -1.76
CA LYS A 97 3.46 14.09 -1.80
C LYS A 97 4.88 13.63 -2.15
N MET A 98 5.33 12.54 -1.52
CA MET A 98 6.66 11.97 -1.73
C MET A 98 6.80 11.20 -3.06
N LEU A 99 5.70 10.74 -3.64
CA LEU A 99 5.68 10.04 -4.92
C LEU A 99 5.95 10.99 -6.07
N LYS A 100 6.84 10.64 -7.00
CA LYS A 100 7.13 11.42 -8.21
C LYS A 100 5.91 11.52 -9.14
N PRO A 101 5.74 12.61 -9.90
CA PRO A 101 4.84 12.60 -11.05
C PRO A 101 5.16 11.42 -11.97
N GLY A 102 4.15 10.66 -12.39
CA GLY A 102 4.33 9.42 -13.14
C GLY A 102 4.83 8.23 -12.32
N GLY A 103 4.96 8.36 -11.00
CA GLY A 103 5.36 7.28 -10.10
C GLY A 103 4.22 6.30 -9.81
N LEU A 104 4.57 5.08 -9.44
CA LEU A 104 3.64 4.00 -9.10
C LEU A 104 3.31 4.02 -7.61
N PHE A 105 2.02 3.99 -7.27
CA PHE A 105 1.52 3.63 -5.95
C PHE A 105 0.69 2.36 -6.03
N CYS A 106 1.06 1.35 -5.24
CA CYS A 106 0.31 0.11 -5.20
C CYS A 106 0.25 -0.42 -3.76
N PHE A 107 -0.94 -0.89 -3.33
CA PHE A 107 -1.08 -1.44 -1.99
C PHE A 107 -2.17 -2.51 -1.91
N THR A 108 -2.11 -3.29 -0.82
CA THR A 108 -3.19 -4.13 -0.32
C THR A 108 -3.46 -3.79 1.14
N CYS A 109 -4.71 -3.89 1.56
CA CYS A 109 -5.10 -3.76 2.96
C CYS A 109 -6.41 -4.50 3.24
N ALA A 110 -6.68 -4.77 4.52
CA ALA A 110 -7.94 -5.37 4.94
C ALA A 110 -9.15 -4.51 4.54
N SER A 111 -10.21 -5.16 4.06
CA SER A 111 -11.43 -4.52 3.57
C SER A 111 -12.68 -5.20 4.14
N THR A 112 -13.83 -4.91 3.56
CA THR A 112 -15.15 -5.39 3.99
C THR A 112 -15.14 -6.88 4.34
N ASN A 113 -15.68 -7.23 5.49
CA ASN A 113 -15.74 -8.58 6.05
C ASN A 113 -14.40 -9.19 6.51
N ARG A 114 -13.28 -8.47 6.46
CA ARG A 114 -12.06 -8.96 7.07
C ARG A 114 -12.19 -8.94 8.60
N HIS A 115 -11.91 -10.07 9.25
CA HIS A 115 -11.90 -10.13 10.70
C HIS A 115 -10.78 -9.28 11.29
N GLU A 116 -11.09 -8.59 12.39
CA GLU A 116 -10.10 -7.84 13.16
C GLU A 116 -8.90 -8.72 13.52
N HIS A 117 -7.70 -8.19 13.32
CA HIS A 117 -6.44 -8.81 13.71
C HIS A 117 -5.41 -7.72 14.06
N GLY A 118 -4.29 -8.11 14.64
CA GLY A 118 -3.22 -7.17 14.98
C GLY A 118 -3.52 -6.21 16.12
N THR A 119 -4.58 -6.42 16.90
CA THR A 119 -4.89 -5.64 18.11
C THR A 119 -4.61 -6.44 19.38
N ARG A 120 -4.60 -5.78 20.55
CA ARG A 120 -4.49 -6.50 21.84
C ARG A 120 -5.60 -7.52 22.05
N ARG A 121 -6.77 -7.28 21.43
CA ARG A 121 -7.95 -8.16 21.52
C ARG A 121 -7.82 -9.40 20.65
N THR A 122 -7.12 -9.26 19.50
CA THR A 122 -7.02 -10.33 18.51
C THR A 122 -5.64 -10.32 17.86
N SER A 123 -4.94 -11.45 17.89
CA SER A 123 -3.64 -11.67 17.20
C SER A 123 -2.65 -10.50 17.31
N PRO A 124 -2.22 -10.09 18.53
CA PRO A 124 -1.41 -8.88 18.72
C PRO A 124 -0.04 -8.92 17.99
N TYR A 125 0.39 -10.09 17.57
CA TYR A 125 1.66 -10.26 16.83
C TYR A 125 1.55 -9.97 15.33
N ASP A 126 0.35 -9.72 14.81
CA ASP A 126 0.12 -9.45 13.40
C ASP A 126 0.29 -7.96 13.05
N SER A 127 0.56 -7.09 14.02
CA SER A 127 0.86 -5.67 13.81
C SER A 127 2.07 -5.21 14.62
N TYR A 128 2.99 -4.51 13.97
CA TYR A 128 4.15 -3.93 14.64
C TYR A 128 3.78 -2.77 15.55
N GLY A 129 2.72 -2.02 15.26
CA GLY A 129 2.21 -0.99 16.18
C GLY A 129 1.80 -1.57 17.53
N THR A 130 1.09 -2.69 17.50
CA THR A 130 0.69 -3.42 18.72
C THR A 130 1.87 -4.09 19.42
N LYS A 131 2.76 -4.76 18.68
CA LYS A 131 4.00 -5.34 19.23
C LYS A 131 4.89 -4.30 19.88
N GLY A 132 4.94 -3.09 19.33
CA GLY A 132 5.70 -1.95 19.87
C GLY A 132 5.01 -1.23 21.02
N GLY A 133 3.77 -1.58 21.35
CA GLY A 133 3.01 -0.96 22.43
C GLY A 133 2.64 0.51 22.17
N LEU A 134 2.44 0.89 20.91
CA LEU A 134 2.05 2.25 20.54
C LEU A 134 0.58 2.47 20.91
N GLU A 135 0.32 3.31 21.91
CA GLU A 135 -0.99 3.48 22.54
C GLU A 135 -2.14 3.81 21.57
N ASP A 136 -1.86 4.56 20.53
CA ASP A 136 -2.84 4.92 19.50
C ASP A 136 -3.05 3.84 18.44
N MET A 137 -2.22 2.80 18.41
CA MET A 137 -2.27 1.71 17.43
C MET A 137 -2.72 0.38 18.02
N VAL A 138 -2.44 0.11 19.29
CA VAL A 138 -2.61 -1.21 19.92
C VAL A 138 -4.02 -1.80 19.86
N ASP A 139 -5.04 -0.97 19.75
CA ASP A 139 -6.45 -1.38 19.64
C ASP A 139 -7.13 -0.80 18.40
N TYR A 140 -6.36 -0.21 17.48
CA TYR A 140 -6.90 0.32 16.24
C TYR A 140 -6.93 -0.76 15.17
N TYR A 141 -8.06 -0.85 14.49
CA TYR A 141 -8.24 -1.65 13.29
C TYR A 141 -9.42 -1.09 12.49
N LYS A 142 -9.23 -0.94 11.18
CA LYS A 142 -10.29 -0.48 10.28
C LYS A 142 -10.20 -1.16 8.93
N ASN A 143 -11.28 -1.82 8.52
CA ASN A 143 -11.45 -2.25 7.14
C ASN A 143 -11.62 -1.03 6.22
N LEU A 144 -10.79 -0.91 5.20
CA LEU A 144 -10.81 0.20 4.25
C LEU A 144 -11.51 -0.21 2.95
N THR A 145 -12.19 0.74 2.35
CA THR A 145 -12.82 0.59 1.03
C THR A 145 -12.22 1.60 0.04
N ILE A 146 -12.45 1.40 -1.26
CA ILE A 146 -12.00 2.38 -2.27
C ILE A 146 -12.60 3.77 -2.05
N LYS A 147 -13.78 3.87 -1.42
CA LYS A 147 -14.39 5.14 -1.07
C LYS A 147 -13.60 5.86 0.02
N ASP A 148 -13.13 5.15 1.07
CA ASP A 148 -12.27 5.74 2.10
C ASP A 148 -10.99 6.32 1.47
N ILE A 149 -10.42 5.64 0.47
CA ILE A 149 -9.24 6.12 -0.23
C ILE A 149 -9.56 7.36 -1.07
N ASN A 150 -10.66 7.32 -1.82
CA ASN A 150 -11.08 8.45 -2.67
C ASN A 150 -11.46 9.69 -1.86
N ASP A 151 -11.99 9.54 -0.66
CA ASP A 151 -12.30 10.66 0.24
C ASP A 151 -11.03 11.40 0.71
N VAL A 152 -9.87 10.73 0.69
CA VAL A 152 -8.56 11.31 1.03
C VAL A 152 -7.82 11.82 -0.21
N LEU A 153 -7.81 11.01 -1.25
CA LEU A 153 -7.13 11.28 -2.52
C LEU A 153 -8.18 11.22 -3.63
N ASP A 154 -8.58 12.36 -4.18
CA ASP A 154 -9.43 12.38 -5.37
C ASP A 154 -8.73 11.61 -6.51
N LEU A 155 -9.04 10.32 -6.61
CA LEU A 155 -8.32 9.38 -7.46
C LEU A 155 -8.39 9.76 -8.93
N ASN A 156 -9.55 10.26 -9.40
CA ASN A 156 -9.73 10.67 -10.80
C ASN A 156 -8.95 11.95 -11.15
N THR A 157 -8.72 12.82 -10.17
CA THR A 157 -7.94 14.03 -10.36
C THR A 157 -6.44 13.80 -10.20
N LEU A 158 -6.04 12.96 -9.24
CA LEU A 158 -4.65 12.83 -8.81
C LEU A 158 -3.86 11.74 -9.55
N PHE A 159 -4.55 10.74 -10.10
CA PHE A 159 -3.91 9.66 -10.86
C PHE A 159 -4.24 9.76 -12.35
N SER A 160 -3.25 9.48 -13.20
CA SER A 160 -3.43 9.41 -14.66
C SER A 160 -4.22 8.18 -15.05
N VAL A 161 -3.95 7.08 -14.37
CA VAL A 161 -4.64 5.79 -14.49
C VAL A 161 -4.58 5.10 -13.15
N TRP A 162 -5.67 4.45 -12.79
CA TRP A 162 -5.74 3.65 -11.57
C TRP A 162 -6.83 2.59 -11.69
N ASP A 163 -6.63 1.50 -10.95
CA ASP A 163 -7.64 0.47 -10.74
C ASP A 163 -7.62 -0.01 -9.30
N SER A 164 -8.76 -0.50 -8.85
CA SER A 164 -8.93 -1.12 -7.55
C SER A 164 -9.78 -2.38 -7.65
N TYR A 165 -9.52 -3.32 -6.73
CA TYR A 165 -10.18 -4.61 -6.70
C TYR A 165 -10.50 -5.01 -5.26
N TYR A 166 -11.57 -5.75 -5.09
CA TYR A 166 -11.91 -6.45 -3.85
C TYR A 166 -11.72 -7.94 -4.05
N ASN A 167 -10.99 -8.59 -3.15
CA ASN A 167 -10.85 -10.03 -3.13
C ASN A 167 -11.74 -10.61 -2.02
N SER A 168 -12.82 -11.31 -2.40
CA SER A 168 -13.77 -11.90 -1.45
C SER A 168 -13.20 -13.11 -0.69
N THR A 169 -12.13 -13.73 -1.19
CA THR A 169 -11.48 -14.88 -0.54
C THR A 169 -10.65 -14.45 0.67
N SER A 170 -9.92 -13.34 0.55
CA SER A 170 -9.09 -12.77 1.62
C SER A 170 -9.72 -11.56 2.31
N CYS A 171 -10.82 -11.03 1.76
CA CYS A 171 -11.50 -9.82 2.23
C CYS A 171 -10.58 -8.58 2.21
N ASP A 172 -9.82 -8.41 1.13
CA ASP A 172 -8.86 -7.32 0.96
C ASP A 172 -9.25 -6.38 -0.17
N LEU A 173 -8.87 -5.12 0.00
CA LEU A 173 -8.79 -4.11 -1.04
C LEU A 173 -7.41 -4.13 -1.68
N TYR A 174 -7.36 -4.09 -3.00
CA TYR A 174 -6.15 -3.92 -3.80
C TYR A 174 -6.24 -2.63 -4.60
N PHE A 175 -5.16 -1.89 -4.66
CA PHE A 175 -5.06 -0.65 -5.42
C PHE A 175 -3.76 -0.60 -6.23
N VAL A 176 -3.85 -0.08 -7.45
CA VAL A 176 -2.71 0.27 -8.30
C VAL A 176 -3.00 1.57 -9.03
N GLY A 177 -2.09 2.53 -8.98
CA GLY A 177 -2.27 3.82 -9.64
C GLY A 177 -0.95 4.48 -10.03
N ILE A 178 -0.97 5.21 -11.14
CA ILE A 178 0.15 6.04 -11.62
C ILE A 178 -0.19 7.50 -11.33
N LYS A 179 0.63 8.16 -10.51
CA LYS A 179 0.46 9.58 -10.17
C LYS A 179 0.45 10.43 -11.43
N LYS A 180 -0.47 11.38 -11.50
CA LYS A 180 -0.62 12.27 -12.65
C LYS A 180 0.69 12.94 -13.03
N SER A 181 0.96 12.96 -14.34
CA SER A 181 2.16 13.55 -14.94
C SER A 181 1.79 14.19 -16.27
N ALA A 182 2.54 15.21 -16.69
CA ALA A 182 2.40 15.79 -18.04
C ALA A 182 2.74 14.76 -19.13
N ASP A 183 3.69 13.85 -18.85
CA ASP A 183 4.17 12.80 -19.76
C ASP A 183 3.50 11.44 -19.43
N ASN A 184 2.18 11.40 -19.34
CA ASN A 184 1.47 10.18 -19.03
C ASN A 184 1.65 9.13 -20.12
N LYS A 185 2.23 7.97 -19.76
CA LYS A 185 2.50 6.84 -20.68
C LYS A 185 1.35 5.83 -20.74
N PHE A 186 0.42 5.88 -19.79
CA PHE A 186 -0.64 4.88 -19.65
C PHE A 186 -2.01 5.53 -19.79
N THR A 187 -2.87 4.92 -20.60
CA THR A 187 -4.29 5.29 -20.76
C THR A 187 -5.23 4.30 -20.07
N SER A 188 -4.75 3.10 -19.81
CA SER A 188 -5.46 2.06 -19.06
C SER A 188 -4.45 1.08 -18.47
N LEU A 189 -4.88 0.29 -17.48
CA LEU A 189 -4.13 -0.83 -16.93
C LEU A 189 -4.79 -2.15 -17.35
N PRO A 190 -4.01 -3.23 -17.57
CA PRO A 190 -4.56 -4.58 -17.71
C PRO A 190 -5.36 -4.98 -16.48
N GLN A 191 -6.49 -5.64 -16.67
CA GLN A 191 -7.35 -6.11 -15.58
C GLN A 191 -6.69 -7.23 -14.78
N TYR A 192 -6.75 -7.14 -13.46
CA TYR A 192 -6.36 -8.23 -12.57
C TYR A 192 -7.50 -9.24 -12.45
N ASN A 193 -7.22 -10.48 -12.84
CA ASN A 193 -8.17 -11.58 -12.77
C ASN A 193 -7.59 -12.69 -11.86
N ASP A 194 -8.23 -12.94 -10.74
CA ASP A 194 -7.91 -14.05 -9.83
C ASP A 194 -9.21 -14.53 -9.17
N ASN A 195 -9.17 -15.69 -8.53
CA ASN A 195 -10.35 -16.26 -7.86
C ASN A 195 -10.84 -15.34 -6.74
N GLY A 196 -12.14 -15.03 -6.77
CA GLY A 196 -12.79 -14.15 -5.79
C GLY A 196 -12.53 -12.66 -5.97
N VAL A 197 -11.82 -12.25 -7.03
CA VAL A 197 -11.49 -10.85 -7.30
C VAL A 197 -12.57 -10.20 -8.18
N SER A 198 -12.99 -9.00 -7.79
CA SER A 198 -13.89 -8.14 -8.57
C SER A 198 -13.37 -6.70 -8.59
N SER A 199 -13.57 -5.98 -9.69
CA SER A 199 -13.24 -4.55 -9.78
C SER A 199 -14.14 -3.74 -8.84
N THR A 200 -13.57 -2.76 -8.17
CA THR A 200 -14.27 -1.76 -7.37
C THR A 200 -14.11 -0.34 -7.92
N SER A 201 -13.39 -0.18 -9.02
CA SER A 201 -13.14 1.12 -9.65
C SER A 201 -14.42 1.83 -10.07
N ASP A 202 -15.45 1.09 -10.51
CA ASP A 202 -16.74 1.64 -10.93
C ASP A 202 -17.54 2.29 -9.79
N GLN A 203 -17.13 2.08 -8.54
CA GLN A 203 -17.75 2.77 -7.38
C GLN A 203 -17.36 4.25 -7.31
N ILE A 204 -16.30 4.64 -8.02
CA ILE A 204 -15.70 6.00 -8.00
C ILE A 204 -15.67 6.65 -9.40
N LYS A 205 -15.47 5.85 -10.46
CA LYS A 205 -15.41 6.31 -11.87
C LYS A 205 -16.74 6.79 -12.42
#